data_c5183e075ee605a3611e8702de0ad3df
#
_entry.id   c5183e075ee605a3611e8702de0ad3df
#
_cell.length_a   1.000
_cell.length_b   1.000
_cell.length_c   1.000
_cell.angle_alpha   90.00
_cell.angle_beta   90.00
_cell.angle_gamma   90.00
#
_symmetry.space_group_name_H-M   'P 1'
#
loop_
_entity.id
_entity.type
_entity.pdbx_description
1 polymer ?
#
loop_
_entity_poly.entity_id
_entity_poly.type
_entity_poly.pdbx_seq_one_letter_code
_entity_poly.pdbx_strand_id
1 'polypeptide(L)'
;MMCPDFQMRRKRWTRRSLRVTGPTETLIVADESADPLTAATDLLSQAEHGPDSPAILITTSERVGNETIADVEKLLKSLPTAELASISWRDYGEVVLVENIDEAFKLADEYSSEHVQILTKNPRDALARMTNYAALVVGEKTTVSFGDTCIGTNHVLPSRKAGNYTGGLWVGKFLKTQTYQEILDEKASGEMGSLCARCSRAENLEGHARSGDLRAQNYLQDDCQWIKNFNESK
;
A
#
# COMPACT_ATOMS: atom_id res chain seq x y z
N MET A 1 -25.97 17.52 -18.26
CA MET A 1 -26.17 16.39 -19.19
C MET A 1 -26.16 15.15 -18.32
N MET A 2 -27.31 14.55 -18.06
CA MET A 2 -27.42 13.37 -17.20
C MET A 2 -26.59 12.23 -17.78
N CYS A 3 -25.80 11.55 -16.93
CA CYS A 3 -25.13 10.31 -17.31
C CYS A 3 -26.17 9.17 -17.30
N PRO A 4 -26.59 8.61 -18.44
CA PRO A 4 -27.75 7.73 -18.48
C PRO A 4 -27.53 6.30 -17.97
N ASP A 5 -26.28 5.91 -17.65
CA ASP A 5 -25.94 4.48 -17.47
C ASP A 5 -25.03 4.18 -16.27
N PHE A 6 -25.10 4.97 -15.18
CA PHE A 6 -24.41 4.57 -13.96
C PHE A 6 -25.20 3.48 -13.26
N GLN A 7 -24.82 2.23 -13.46
CA GLN A 7 -25.42 1.06 -12.82
C GLN A 7 -24.46 0.44 -11.83
N MET A 8 -24.99 0.05 -10.66
CA MET A 8 -24.27 -0.76 -9.68
C MET A 8 -23.76 -2.05 -10.33
N ARG A 9 -22.46 -2.28 -10.28
CA ARG A 9 -21.86 -3.48 -10.85
C ARG A 9 -21.79 -4.61 -9.83
N ARG A 10 -22.26 -5.79 -10.21
CA ARG A 10 -21.93 -7.04 -9.53
C ARG A 10 -20.59 -7.53 -10.10
N LYS A 11 -19.60 -7.62 -9.24
CA LYS A 11 -18.24 -8.18 -9.42
C LYS A 11 -17.75 -8.31 -10.87
N ARG A 12 -16.92 -7.41 -11.35
CA ARG A 12 -16.17 -7.57 -12.59
C ARG A 12 -14.72 -7.13 -12.39
N TRP A 13 -13.81 -8.09 -12.38
CA TRP A 13 -12.36 -7.87 -12.26
C TRP A 13 -11.79 -7.28 -13.55
N THR A 14 -11.17 -6.11 -13.47
CA THR A 14 -10.27 -5.63 -14.52
C THR A 14 -8.94 -5.23 -13.90
N ARG A 15 -7.86 -5.94 -14.32
CA ARG A 15 -6.49 -5.55 -13.99
C ARG A 15 -6.15 -4.23 -14.69
N ARG A 16 -5.87 -3.17 -13.95
CA ARG A 16 -5.22 -1.96 -14.46
C ARG A 16 -3.78 -1.88 -13.97
N SER A 17 -2.88 -1.42 -14.84
CA SER A 17 -1.42 -1.43 -14.69
C SER A 17 -0.91 -0.45 -13.63
N LEU A 18 0.14 -0.88 -12.91
CA LEU A 18 0.90 -0.11 -11.93
C LEU A 18 1.55 1.16 -12.54
N ARG A 19 1.25 2.32 -11.97
CA ARG A 19 2.10 3.51 -12.01
C ARG A 19 2.23 4.05 -10.58
N VAL A 20 3.46 4.41 -10.17
CA VAL A 20 3.83 4.72 -8.76
C VAL A 20 3.38 6.12 -8.30
N THR A 21 3.05 7.00 -9.21
CA THR A 21 2.44 8.31 -8.93
C THR A 21 1.19 8.44 -9.77
N GLY A 22 0.08 8.66 -9.13
CA GLY A 22 -1.21 8.76 -9.79
C GLY A 22 -2.10 9.81 -9.16
N PRO A 23 -3.31 9.96 -9.70
CA PRO A 23 -4.33 10.81 -9.12
C PRO A 23 -4.67 10.31 -7.72
N THR A 24 -5.09 11.24 -6.86
CA THR A 24 -5.63 10.87 -5.55
C THR A 24 -6.89 10.02 -5.72
N GLU A 25 -7.10 9.07 -4.81
CA GLU A 25 -8.20 8.10 -4.91
C GLU A 25 -8.81 7.81 -3.55
N THR A 26 -10.12 7.59 -3.51
CA THR A 26 -10.83 7.16 -2.31
C THR A 26 -11.64 5.90 -2.54
N LEU A 27 -11.72 5.07 -1.51
CA LEU A 27 -12.56 3.90 -1.46
C LEU A 27 -13.34 3.89 -0.15
N ILE A 28 -14.66 3.78 -0.23
CA ILE A 28 -15.54 3.66 0.92
C ILE A 28 -16.04 2.23 1.03
N VAL A 29 -15.93 1.62 2.21
CA VAL A 29 -16.60 0.37 2.56
C VAL A 29 -17.80 0.70 3.44
N ALA A 30 -18.99 0.31 3.01
CA ALA A 30 -20.25 0.64 3.70
C ALA A 30 -21.13 -0.60 3.90
N ASP A 31 -21.83 -0.68 5.04
CA ASP A 31 -22.91 -1.61 5.25
C ASP A 31 -24.28 -0.88 5.23
N GLU A 32 -25.34 -1.57 5.62
CA GLU A 32 -26.71 -1.02 5.66
C GLU A 32 -26.89 0.16 6.65
N SER A 33 -25.99 0.32 7.62
CA SER A 33 -26.03 1.38 8.63
C SER A 33 -25.47 2.72 8.13
N ALA A 34 -24.77 2.71 7.01
CA ALA A 34 -24.18 3.92 6.42
C ALA A 34 -25.26 4.90 5.94
N ASP A 35 -25.01 6.20 6.14
CA ASP A 35 -25.79 7.26 5.53
C ASP A 35 -25.33 7.49 4.08
N PRO A 36 -26.24 7.31 3.08
CA PRO A 36 -25.90 7.49 1.68
C PRO A 36 -25.43 8.89 1.31
N LEU A 37 -25.98 9.93 1.96
CA LEU A 37 -25.59 11.31 1.70
C LEU A 37 -24.14 11.57 2.16
N THR A 38 -23.76 11.04 3.31
CA THR A 38 -22.38 11.09 3.80
C THR A 38 -21.44 10.40 2.81
N ALA A 39 -21.76 9.18 2.38
CA ALA A 39 -20.95 8.46 1.41
C ALA A 39 -20.84 9.23 0.07
N ALA A 40 -21.94 9.77 -0.45
CA ALA A 40 -21.95 10.55 -1.69
C ALA A 40 -21.08 11.82 -1.59
N THR A 41 -21.17 12.52 -0.45
CA THR A 41 -20.39 13.73 -0.19
C THR A 41 -18.90 13.43 -0.12
N ASP A 42 -18.52 12.38 0.60
CA ASP A 42 -17.13 11.98 0.78
C ASP A 42 -16.50 11.44 -0.55
N LEU A 43 -17.28 10.76 -1.39
CA LEU A 43 -16.85 10.37 -2.74
C LEU A 43 -16.59 11.58 -3.63
N LEU A 44 -17.49 12.57 -3.61
CA LEU A 44 -17.33 13.77 -4.43
C LEU A 44 -16.22 14.69 -3.93
N SER A 45 -15.96 14.73 -2.61
CA SER A 45 -14.83 15.49 -2.06
C SER A 45 -13.49 15.02 -2.59
N GLN A 46 -13.39 13.75 -2.99
CA GLN A 46 -12.19 13.21 -3.63
C GLN A 46 -12.21 13.36 -5.16
N ALA A 47 -13.40 13.19 -5.76
CA ALA A 47 -13.56 13.33 -7.21
C ALA A 47 -13.26 14.75 -7.72
N GLU A 48 -13.34 15.77 -6.86
CA GLU A 48 -13.03 17.17 -7.22
C GLU A 48 -11.52 17.49 -7.32
N HIS A 49 -10.65 16.58 -6.92
CA HIS A 49 -9.18 16.78 -7.00
C HIS A 49 -8.64 16.69 -8.43
N GLY A 50 -9.26 15.90 -9.29
CA GLY A 50 -8.80 15.72 -10.66
C GLY A 50 -9.75 14.90 -11.52
N PRO A 51 -9.68 15.04 -12.86
CA PRO A 51 -10.60 14.34 -13.77
C PRO A 51 -10.38 12.82 -13.79
N ASP A 52 -9.29 12.34 -13.20
CA ASP A 52 -8.88 10.94 -13.14
C ASP A 52 -8.75 10.40 -11.71
N SER A 53 -9.44 11.04 -10.74
CA SER A 53 -9.46 10.66 -9.32
C SER A 53 -10.53 9.59 -9.04
N PRO A 54 -10.16 8.30 -8.82
CA PRO A 54 -11.14 7.25 -8.57
C PRO A 54 -11.89 7.49 -7.26
N ALA A 55 -13.22 7.31 -7.31
CA ALA A 55 -14.11 7.38 -6.17
C ALA A 55 -14.97 6.10 -6.14
N ILE A 56 -14.68 5.19 -5.20
CA ILE A 56 -15.19 3.82 -5.19
C ILE A 56 -16.02 3.58 -3.93
N LEU A 57 -17.22 3.06 -4.08
CA LEU A 57 -18.03 2.54 -2.99
C LEU A 57 -18.13 1.01 -3.09
N ILE A 58 -17.71 0.31 -2.06
CA ILE A 58 -17.99 -1.13 -1.88
C ILE A 58 -19.02 -1.26 -0.77
N THR A 59 -20.17 -1.81 -1.07
CA THR A 59 -21.26 -1.92 -0.08
C THR A 59 -21.90 -3.29 -0.06
N THR A 60 -22.37 -3.70 1.10
CA THR A 60 -23.20 -4.89 1.28
C THR A 60 -24.70 -4.61 1.14
N SER A 61 -25.08 -3.32 1.00
CA SER A 61 -26.48 -2.86 0.94
C SER A 61 -26.82 -2.28 -0.42
N GLU A 62 -27.72 -2.92 -1.13
CA GLU A 62 -28.25 -2.42 -2.40
C GLU A 62 -28.94 -1.05 -2.24
N ARG A 63 -29.63 -0.84 -1.12
CA ARG A 63 -30.23 0.45 -0.76
C ARG A 63 -29.17 1.56 -0.68
N VAL A 64 -28.11 1.34 0.13
CA VAL A 64 -27.03 2.34 0.30
C VAL A 64 -26.38 2.64 -1.04
N GLY A 65 -26.10 1.62 -1.85
CA GLY A 65 -25.49 1.82 -3.17
C GLY A 65 -26.36 2.69 -4.09
N ASN A 66 -27.64 2.38 -4.22
CA ASN A 66 -28.56 3.10 -5.10
C ASN A 66 -28.83 4.53 -4.61
N GLU A 67 -29.05 4.73 -3.30
CA GLU A 67 -29.26 6.05 -2.71
C GLU A 67 -28.01 6.92 -2.82
N THR A 68 -26.78 6.36 -2.62
CA THR A 68 -25.53 7.10 -2.83
C THR A 68 -25.39 7.58 -4.28
N ILE A 69 -25.69 6.76 -5.27
CA ILE A 69 -25.68 7.18 -6.69
C ILE A 69 -26.64 8.34 -6.91
N ALA A 70 -27.88 8.23 -6.40
CA ALA A 70 -28.88 9.29 -6.55
C ALA A 70 -28.47 10.59 -5.85
N ASP A 71 -27.82 10.51 -4.68
CA ASP A 71 -27.35 11.68 -3.95
C ASP A 71 -26.14 12.33 -4.61
N VAL A 72 -25.21 11.57 -5.19
CA VAL A 72 -24.12 12.10 -6.05
C VAL A 72 -24.72 12.93 -7.20
N GLU A 73 -25.72 12.40 -7.91
CA GLU A 73 -26.37 13.12 -9.01
C GLU A 73 -27.05 14.44 -8.55
N LYS A 74 -27.61 14.46 -7.34
CA LYS A 74 -28.20 15.67 -6.76
C LYS A 74 -27.12 16.69 -6.36
N LEU A 75 -26.05 16.21 -5.68
CA LEU A 75 -24.95 17.06 -5.21
C LEU A 75 -24.22 17.72 -6.40
N LEU A 76 -23.99 17.02 -7.48
CA LEU A 76 -23.37 17.55 -8.70
C LEU A 76 -24.15 18.71 -9.33
N LYS A 77 -25.43 18.88 -9.04
CA LYS A 77 -26.21 20.04 -9.54
C LYS A 77 -25.90 21.34 -8.82
N SER A 78 -25.36 21.27 -7.60
CA SER A 78 -25.10 22.44 -6.75
C SER A 78 -23.64 22.59 -6.31
N LEU A 79 -22.81 21.57 -6.52
CA LEU A 79 -21.40 21.60 -6.15
C LEU A 79 -20.63 22.60 -7.03
N PRO A 80 -19.91 23.59 -6.48
CA PRO A 80 -19.14 24.55 -7.27
C PRO A 80 -18.08 23.91 -8.18
N THR A 81 -17.54 22.77 -7.77
CA THR A 81 -16.52 21.99 -8.49
C THR A 81 -17.12 20.89 -9.38
N ALA A 82 -18.43 20.92 -9.61
CA ALA A 82 -19.18 19.90 -10.35
C ALA A 82 -18.63 19.59 -11.74
N GLU A 83 -18.08 20.60 -12.43
CA GLU A 83 -17.50 20.40 -13.76
C GLU A 83 -16.38 19.34 -13.71
N LEU A 84 -15.48 19.44 -12.76
CA LEU A 84 -14.36 18.51 -12.59
C LEU A 84 -14.81 17.18 -11.96
N ALA A 85 -15.55 17.25 -10.85
CA ALA A 85 -16.02 16.09 -10.12
C ALA A 85 -16.91 15.16 -10.97
N SER A 86 -17.74 15.73 -11.87
CA SER A 86 -18.60 14.94 -12.75
C SER A 86 -17.81 14.13 -13.78
N ILE A 87 -16.69 14.66 -14.28
CA ILE A 87 -15.81 13.93 -15.19
C ILE A 87 -15.19 12.73 -14.46
N SER A 88 -14.62 12.99 -13.30
CA SER A 88 -14.02 11.94 -12.46
C SER A 88 -15.03 10.87 -12.08
N TRP A 89 -16.21 11.26 -11.58
CA TRP A 89 -17.27 10.32 -11.22
C TRP A 89 -17.75 9.48 -12.40
N ARG A 90 -17.98 10.10 -13.55
CA ARG A 90 -18.41 9.40 -14.77
C ARG A 90 -17.39 8.36 -15.25
N ASP A 91 -16.09 8.71 -15.24
CA ASP A 91 -15.04 7.91 -15.87
C ASP A 91 -14.36 6.93 -14.90
N TYR A 92 -14.33 7.26 -13.59
CA TYR A 92 -13.61 6.52 -12.56
C TYR A 92 -14.44 6.24 -11.29
N GLY A 93 -15.68 6.71 -11.23
CA GLY A 93 -16.63 6.34 -10.17
C GLY A 93 -17.03 4.87 -10.28
N GLU A 94 -17.14 4.18 -9.16
CA GLU A 94 -17.57 2.78 -9.14
C GLU A 94 -18.38 2.49 -7.86
N VAL A 95 -19.52 1.79 -8.03
CA VAL A 95 -20.28 1.25 -6.90
C VAL A 95 -20.38 -0.26 -7.05
N VAL A 96 -19.84 -0.97 -6.07
CA VAL A 96 -19.72 -2.44 -6.07
C VAL A 96 -20.57 -3.01 -4.96
N LEU A 97 -21.56 -3.84 -5.32
CA LEU A 97 -22.34 -4.62 -4.38
C LEU A 97 -21.65 -5.96 -4.11
N VAL A 98 -21.44 -6.29 -2.85
CA VAL A 98 -20.86 -7.55 -2.39
C VAL A 98 -21.80 -8.27 -1.43
N GLU A 99 -21.57 -9.55 -1.21
CA GLU A 99 -22.50 -10.38 -0.42
C GLU A 99 -22.37 -10.13 1.09
N ASN A 100 -21.17 -9.81 1.57
CA ASN A 100 -20.90 -9.65 3.00
C ASN A 100 -19.69 -8.74 3.25
N ILE A 101 -19.50 -8.35 4.51
CA ILE A 101 -18.43 -7.45 4.92
C ILE A 101 -17.03 -8.05 4.77
N ASP A 102 -16.89 -9.38 4.84
CA ASP A 102 -15.61 -10.07 4.64
C ASP A 102 -15.13 -9.92 3.19
N GLU A 103 -16.05 -10.07 2.26
CA GLU A 103 -15.80 -9.82 0.85
C GLU A 103 -15.49 -8.34 0.58
N ALA A 104 -16.18 -7.41 1.26
CA ALA A 104 -15.94 -5.98 1.13
C ALA A 104 -14.51 -5.62 1.55
N PHE A 105 -14.04 -6.06 2.71
CA PHE A 105 -12.68 -5.80 3.19
C PHE A 105 -11.62 -6.45 2.31
N LYS A 106 -11.85 -7.69 1.88
CA LYS A 106 -10.93 -8.37 0.96
C LYS A 106 -10.80 -7.62 -0.36
N LEU A 107 -11.91 -7.16 -0.91
CA LEU A 107 -11.91 -6.41 -2.16
C LEU A 107 -11.23 -5.04 -1.98
N ALA A 108 -11.49 -4.36 -0.87
CA ALA A 108 -10.83 -3.10 -0.53
C ALA A 108 -9.30 -3.26 -0.41
N ASP A 109 -8.83 -4.33 0.23
CA ASP A 109 -7.38 -4.67 0.29
C ASP A 109 -6.79 -4.95 -1.11
N GLU A 110 -7.57 -5.52 -2.03
CA GLU A 110 -7.12 -5.76 -3.40
C GLU A 110 -7.03 -4.46 -4.23
N TYR A 111 -7.92 -3.50 -3.98
CA TYR A 111 -7.82 -2.13 -4.53
C TYR A 111 -6.61 -1.40 -3.96
N SER A 112 -6.32 -1.59 -2.66
CA SER A 112 -5.19 -0.95 -1.98
C SER A 112 -5.14 0.55 -2.22
N SER A 113 -6.29 1.21 -2.03
CA SER A 113 -6.48 2.62 -2.32
C SER A 113 -5.70 3.52 -1.37
N GLU A 114 -5.40 4.73 -1.83
CA GLU A 114 -4.76 5.78 -1.04
C GLU A 114 -5.55 6.08 0.23
N HIS A 115 -6.82 6.39 0.09
CA HIS A 115 -7.74 6.60 1.21
C HIS A 115 -8.77 5.47 1.25
N VAL A 116 -8.93 4.84 2.39
CA VAL A 116 -9.99 3.87 2.63
C VAL A 116 -10.83 4.34 3.82
N GLN A 117 -12.12 4.56 3.61
CA GLN A 117 -13.05 4.98 4.65
C GLN A 117 -14.03 3.86 4.99
N ILE A 118 -14.31 3.67 6.26
CA ILE A 118 -15.16 2.59 6.76
C ILE A 118 -16.43 3.16 7.37
N LEU A 119 -17.53 3.02 6.68
CA LEU A 119 -18.87 3.44 7.10
C LEU A 119 -19.73 2.20 7.41
N THR A 120 -19.37 1.51 8.46
CA THR A 120 -20.08 0.29 8.90
C THR A 120 -20.48 0.39 10.36
N LYS A 121 -21.39 -0.45 10.80
CA LYS A 121 -21.83 -0.52 12.19
C LYS A 121 -20.68 -0.71 13.17
N ASN A 122 -19.66 -1.50 12.80
CA ASN A 122 -18.47 -1.77 13.61
C ASN A 122 -17.20 -1.38 12.83
N PRO A 123 -16.92 -0.09 12.63
CA PRO A 123 -15.86 0.34 11.71
C PRO A 123 -14.44 -0.05 12.19
N ARG A 124 -14.25 -0.30 13.50
CA ARG A 124 -12.95 -0.71 14.05
C ARG A 124 -12.54 -2.13 13.68
N ASP A 125 -13.47 -2.97 13.19
CA ASP A 125 -13.15 -4.32 12.72
C ASP A 125 -12.16 -4.29 11.55
N ALA A 126 -12.16 -3.22 10.75
CA ALA A 126 -11.22 -3.00 9.67
C ALA A 126 -9.75 -2.97 10.14
N LEU A 127 -9.47 -2.45 11.35
CA LEU A 127 -8.11 -2.36 11.90
C LEU A 127 -7.43 -3.73 12.08
N ALA A 128 -8.21 -4.77 12.33
CA ALA A 128 -7.69 -6.12 12.51
C ALA A 128 -7.69 -6.95 11.21
N ARG A 129 -8.36 -6.47 10.16
CA ARG A 129 -8.70 -7.27 8.98
C ARG A 129 -8.12 -6.73 7.67
N MET A 130 -7.88 -5.43 7.60
CA MET A 130 -7.29 -4.78 6.42
C MET A 130 -5.81 -4.49 6.62
N THR A 131 -5.06 -4.59 5.54
CA THR A 131 -3.60 -4.41 5.54
C THR A 131 -3.11 -3.48 4.43
N ASN A 132 -3.88 -3.33 3.36
CA ASN A 132 -3.45 -2.66 2.14
C ASN A 132 -4.21 -1.33 1.94
N TYR A 133 -3.72 -0.30 2.60
CA TYR A 133 -4.20 1.09 2.46
C TYR A 133 -3.06 2.05 2.79
N ALA A 134 -3.15 3.30 2.35
CA ALA A 134 -2.21 4.31 2.82
C ALA A 134 -2.77 5.08 4.03
N ALA A 135 -4.04 5.48 3.99
CA ALA A 135 -4.75 6.05 5.14
C ALA A 135 -6.08 5.32 5.35
N LEU A 136 -6.36 4.92 6.59
CA LEU A 136 -7.62 4.31 6.99
C LEU A 136 -8.43 5.29 7.84
N VAL A 137 -9.61 5.67 7.35
CA VAL A 137 -10.56 6.57 7.99
C VAL A 137 -11.67 5.73 8.64
N VAL A 138 -11.76 5.75 9.96
CA VAL A 138 -12.54 4.78 10.73
C VAL A 138 -13.81 5.40 11.29
N GLY A 139 -14.94 5.08 10.68
CA GLY A 139 -16.28 5.50 11.11
C GLY A 139 -16.73 6.85 10.58
N GLU A 140 -18.01 7.13 10.77
CA GLU A 140 -18.71 8.31 10.25
C GLU A 140 -18.25 9.64 10.85
N LYS A 141 -17.62 9.60 12.04
CA LYS A 141 -17.16 10.81 12.76
C LYS A 141 -15.87 11.39 12.21
N THR A 142 -15.28 10.78 11.20
CA THR A 142 -14.07 11.24 10.54
C THR A 142 -14.24 11.11 9.03
N THR A 143 -13.46 11.87 8.28
CA THR A 143 -13.46 11.87 6.81
C THR A 143 -12.05 12.06 6.29
N VAL A 144 -11.81 11.75 5.04
CA VAL A 144 -10.55 11.99 4.31
C VAL A 144 -10.15 13.46 4.42
N SER A 145 -11.10 14.39 4.26
CA SER A 145 -10.85 15.83 4.33
C SER A 145 -10.22 16.29 5.65
N PHE A 146 -10.50 15.60 6.77
CA PHE A 146 -9.85 15.91 8.05
C PHE A 146 -8.36 15.51 8.02
N GLY A 147 -8.04 14.38 7.36
CA GLY A 147 -6.67 13.92 7.16
C GLY A 147 -5.85 14.93 6.38
N ASP A 148 -6.44 15.51 5.34
CA ASP A 148 -5.75 16.43 4.43
C ASP A 148 -5.58 17.83 5.02
N THR A 149 -6.43 18.25 5.96
CA THR A 149 -6.48 19.67 6.39
C THR A 149 -6.18 19.92 7.86
N CYS A 150 -6.67 19.11 8.80
CA CYS A 150 -6.70 19.54 10.20
C CYS A 150 -6.38 18.47 11.25
N ILE A 151 -6.46 17.17 10.95
CA ILE A 151 -6.26 16.12 11.96
C ILE A 151 -4.78 15.84 12.26
N GLY A 152 -3.86 16.25 11.37
CA GLY A 152 -2.41 16.21 11.59
C GLY A 152 -1.71 14.91 11.15
N THR A 153 -2.40 13.98 10.51
CA THR A 153 -1.77 12.81 9.88
C THR A 153 -1.03 13.22 8.60
N ASN A 154 -0.07 12.40 8.18
CA ASN A 154 0.57 12.60 6.88
C ASN A 154 -0.46 12.41 5.75
N HIS A 155 -0.52 13.38 4.82
CA HIS A 155 -1.38 13.32 3.64
C HIS A 155 -0.61 13.13 2.32
N VAL A 156 0.71 12.94 2.38
CA VAL A 156 1.52 12.56 1.20
C VAL A 156 1.54 11.03 1.10
N LEU A 157 0.53 10.51 0.47
CA LEU A 157 0.18 9.10 0.48
C LEU A 157 0.42 8.44 -0.88
N PRO A 158 0.61 7.12 -0.93
CA PRO A 158 0.74 6.39 -2.17
C PRO A 158 -0.63 6.11 -2.79
N SER A 159 -0.72 6.23 -4.10
CA SER A 159 -1.89 5.87 -4.89
C SER A 159 -1.62 4.69 -5.83
N ARG A 160 -2.62 4.28 -6.62
CA ARG A 160 -2.51 3.24 -7.65
C ARG A 160 -1.90 1.93 -7.14
N LYS A 161 -2.45 1.42 -6.04
CA LYS A 161 -2.04 0.17 -5.38
C LYS A 161 -0.69 0.22 -4.68
N ALA A 162 -0.04 1.36 -4.57
CA ALA A 162 1.21 1.44 -3.82
C ALA A 162 1.01 1.26 -2.30
N GLY A 163 -0.22 1.36 -1.79
CA GLY A 163 -0.61 0.98 -0.43
C GLY A 163 -0.27 -0.47 -0.05
N ASN A 164 -0.02 -1.36 -1.05
CA ASN A 164 0.45 -2.72 -0.82
C ASN A 164 1.86 -2.80 -0.22
N TYR A 165 2.70 -1.77 -0.36
CA TYR A 165 4.10 -1.82 0.07
C TYR A 165 4.61 -0.56 0.75
N THR A 166 3.82 0.50 0.82
CA THR A 166 4.21 1.75 1.50
C THR A 166 2.99 2.51 2.02
N GLY A 167 3.14 3.15 3.18
CA GLY A 167 2.12 4.06 3.74
C GLY A 167 2.38 5.54 3.40
N GLY A 168 3.30 5.83 2.47
CA GLY A 168 3.63 7.21 2.06
C GLY A 168 4.81 7.83 2.77
N LEU A 169 4.81 9.16 2.90
CA LEU A 169 5.91 9.92 3.49
C LEU A 169 5.89 9.80 5.02
N TRP A 170 7.06 9.53 5.60
CA TRP A 170 7.27 9.49 7.04
C TRP A 170 8.73 9.79 7.37
N VAL A 171 9.04 10.06 8.64
CA VAL A 171 10.38 10.47 9.08
C VAL A 171 11.50 9.51 8.63
N GLY A 172 11.21 8.21 8.57
CA GLY A 172 12.20 7.21 8.12
C GLY A 172 12.65 7.36 6.67
N LYS A 173 11.91 8.08 5.82
CA LYS A 173 12.35 8.38 4.44
C LYS A 173 13.55 9.34 4.39
N PHE A 174 13.79 10.09 5.46
CA PHE A 174 14.92 10.99 5.60
C PHE A 174 16.09 10.38 6.37
N LEU A 175 15.92 9.15 6.89
CA LEU A 175 16.95 8.43 7.61
C LEU A 175 17.74 7.54 6.64
N LYS A 176 19.06 7.60 6.74
CA LYS A 176 19.95 6.68 6.03
C LYS A 176 20.25 5.49 6.92
N THR A 177 19.84 4.31 6.50
CA THR A 177 20.20 3.05 7.16
C THR A 177 21.59 2.63 6.70
N GLN A 178 22.47 2.34 7.65
CA GLN A 178 23.81 1.82 7.41
C GLN A 178 24.05 0.63 8.33
N THR A 179 24.83 -0.32 7.87
CA THR A 179 25.26 -1.48 8.65
C THR A 179 26.75 -1.43 8.88
N TYR A 180 27.18 -1.87 10.05
CA TYR A 180 28.56 -2.22 10.31
C TYR A 180 28.61 -3.64 10.86
N GLN A 181 29.74 -4.31 10.69
CA GLN A 181 29.97 -5.65 11.22
C GLN A 181 31.40 -5.76 11.73
N GLU A 182 31.56 -6.41 12.88
CA GLU A 182 32.81 -6.64 13.54
C GLU A 182 32.79 -7.99 14.23
N ILE A 183 33.86 -8.77 14.10
CA ILE A 183 34.07 -10.01 14.86
C ILE A 183 35.16 -9.71 15.91
N LEU A 184 34.78 -9.76 17.17
CA LEU A 184 35.68 -9.41 18.29
C LEU A 184 36.56 -10.54 18.75
N ASP A 185 36.22 -11.79 18.44
CA ASP A 185 36.93 -12.99 18.86
C ASP A 185 37.67 -13.61 17.69
N GLU A 186 38.97 -13.88 17.87
CA GLU A 186 39.85 -14.44 16.83
C GLU A 186 39.41 -15.82 16.39
N LYS A 187 39.03 -16.69 17.35
CA LYS A 187 38.54 -18.05 17.04
C LYS A 187 37.27 -17.99 16.21
N ALA A 188 36.31 -17.12 16.62
CA ALA A 188 35.10 -16.92 15.86
C ALA A 188 35.38 -16.39 14.45
N SER A 189 36.38 -15.53 14.29
CA SER A 189 36.80 -15.02 12.98
C SER A 189 37.35 -16.15 12.09
N GLY A 190 38.12 -17.05 12.66
CA GLY A 190 38.65 -18.22 11.94
C GLY A 190 37.54 -19.22 11.54
N GLU A 191 36.63 -19.54 12.47
CA GLU A 191 35.47 -20.40 12.21
C GLU A 191 34.56 -19.83 11.11
N MET A 192 34.27 -18.54 11.18
CA MET A 192 33.51 -17.83 10.15
C MET A 192 34.25 -17.82 8.82
N GLY A 193 35.59 -17.70 8.85
CA GLY A 193 36.45 -17.75 7.68
C GLY A 193 36.32 -19.09 6.95
N SER A 194 36.43 -20.22 7.69
CA SER A 194 36.27 -21.58 7.13
C SER A 194 34.88 -21.77 6.50
N LEU A 195 33.80 -21.28 7.17
CA LEU A 195 32.45 -21.34 6.61
C LEU A 195 32.30 -20.48 5.36
N CYS A 196 32.82 -19.26 5.38
CA CYS A 196 32.81 -18.34 4.25
C CYS A 196 33.54 -18.97 3.03
N ALA A 197 34.70 -19.57 3.23
CA ALA A 197 35.44 -20.19 2.15
C ALA A 197 34.68 -21.34 1.48
N ARG A 198 34.00 -22.18 2.27
CA ARG A 198 33.17 -23.27 1.75
C ARG A 198 31.95 -22.77 0.98
N CYS A 199 31.20 -21.81 1.54
CA CYS A 199 30.04 -21.24 0.87
C CYS A 199 30.45 -20.54 -0.44
N SER A 200 31.47 -19.72 -0.40
CA SER A 200 31.96 -18.99 -1.59
C SER A 200 32.44 -19.93 -2.71
N ARG A 201 33.08 -21.04 -2.39
CA ARG A 201 33.43 -22.02 -3.41
C ARG A 201 32.26 -22.73 -4.02
N ALA A 202 31.20 -22.99 -3.24
CA ALA A 202 29.94 -23.53 -3.79
C ALA A 202 29.28 -22.58 -4.79
N GLU A 203 29.52 -21.27 -4.66
CA GLU A 203 29.04 -20.21 -5.56
C GLU A 203 30.08 -19.85 -6.66
N ASN A 204 31.24 -20.57 -6.75
CA ASN A 204 32.36 -20.26 -7.64
C ASN A 204 33.00 -18.87 -7.41
N LEU A 205 32.94 -18.36 -6.19
CA LEU A 205 33.53 -17.08 -5.79
C LEU A 205 34.89 -17.29 -5.08
N GLU A 206 35.93 -17.71 -5.81
CA GLU A 206 37.22 -18.06 -5.24
C GLU A 206 37.91 -16.90 -4.52
N GLY A 207 37.78 -15.65 -4.97
CA GLY A 207 38.34 -14.50 -4.25
C GLY A 207 37.73 -14.33 -2.86
N HIS A 208 36.41 -14.53 -2.71
CA HIS A 208 35.72 -14.51 -1.41
C HIS A 208 36.18 -15.71 -0.56
N ALA A 209 36.31 -16.88 -1.17
CA ALA A 209 36.81 -18.08 -0.49
C ALA A 209 38.19 -17.85 0.10
N ARG A 210 39.12 -17.31 -0.67
CA ARG A 210 40.49 -17.00 -0.21
C ARG A 210 40.51 -15.96 0.91
N SER A 211 39.60 -15.01 0.90
CA SER A 211 39.42 -14.07 2.02
C SER A 211 39.03 -14.78 3.32
N GLY A 212 38.16 -15.80 3.23
CA GLY A 212 37.83 -16.67 4.35
C GLY A 212 38.99 -17.53 4.82
N ASP A 213 39.69 -18.22 3.88
CA ASP A 213 40.87 -19.06 4.17
C ASP A 213 41.96 -18.33 4.96
N LEU A 214 42.22 -17.05 4.61
CA LEU A 214 43.24 -16.26 5.32
C LEU A 214 42.84 -16.07 6.81
N ARG A 215 41.56 -15.88 7.14
CA ARG A 215 41.10 -15.78 8.53
C ARG A 215 41.21 -17.15 9.24
N ALA A 216 40.78 -18.20 8.56
CA ALA A 216 40.91 -19.57 9.07
C ALA A 216 42.38 -19.92 9.37
N GLN A 217 43.28 -19.63 8.47
CA GLN A 217 44.73 -19.87 8.69
C GLN A 217 45.29 -19.01 9.84
N ASN A 218 44.99 -17.72 9.87
CA ASN A 218 45.54 -16.80 10.86
C ASN A 218 45.08 -17.11 12.29
N TYR A 219 43.85 -17.55 12.45
CA TYR A 219 43.22 -17.66 13.77
C TYR A 219 42.96 -19.12 14.20
N LEU A 220 42.85 -20.08 13.28
CA LEU A 220 42.69 -21.49 13.60
C LEU A 220 43.90 -22.35 13.19
N GLN A 221 44.87 -21.75 12.49
CA GLN A 221 45.99 -22.46 11.93
C GLN A 221 45.59 -23.52 10.87
N ASP A 222 44.45 -23.29 10.20
CA ASP A 222 44.01 -24.15 9.12
C ASP A 222 45.02 -24.14 7.96
N ASP A 223 45.28 -25.30 7.37
CA ASP A 223 46.28 -25.47 6.35
C ASP A 223 45.69 -25.23 4.94
N CYS A 224 46.00 -24.06 4.36
CA CYS A 224 45.49 -23.65 3.05
C CYS A 224 46.57 -23.72 1.97
N GLN A 225 46.48 -24.70 1.04
CA GLN A 225 47.49 -24.97 0.02
C GLN A 225 47.82 -23.77 -0.87
N TRP A 226 46.85 -22.98 -1.25
CA TRP A 226 47.07 -21.81 -2.11
C TRP A 226 47.94 -20.73 -1.42
N ILE A 227 47.89 -20.63 -0.08
CA ILE A 227 48.68 -19.67 0.71
C ILE A 227 50.15 -20.19 0.76
N LYS A 228 50.37 -21.50 0.91
CA LYS A 228 51.71 -22.07 0.85
C LYS A 228 52.34 -21.80 -0.51
N ASN A 229 51.64 -22.11 -1.59
CA ASN A 229 52.12 -21.87 -2.95
C ASN A 229 52.44 -20.40 -3.21
N PHE A 230 51.65 -19.48 -2.65
CA PHE A 230 51.90 -18.04 -2.76
C PHE A 230 53.18 -17.63 -2.03
N ASN A 231 53.44 -18.19 -0.85
CA ASN A 231 54.64 -17.88 -0.07
C ASN A 231 55.92 -18.46 -0.70
N GLU A 232 55.84 -19.65 -1.35
CA GLU A 232 56.92 -20.27 -2.05
C GLU A 232 57.29 -19.59 -3.39
N SER A 233 56.37 -18.77 -3.92
CA SER A 233 56.56 -18.01 -5.17
C SER A 233 57.21 -16.64 -4.98
N LYS A 234 57.50 -16.26 -3.74
CA LYS A 234 58.26 -15.06 -3.38
C LYS A 234 59.75 -15.32 -3.30
#